data_7350d745795b92d977a0a171548e3835
#
_entry.id   7350d745795b92d977a0a171548e3835
#
_cell.length_a   1.000
_cell.length_b   1.000
_cell.length_c   1.000
_cell.angle_alpha   90.00
_cell.angle_beta   90.00
_cell.angle_gamma   90.00
#
_symmetry.space_group_name_H-M   'P 1'
#
loop_
_entity.id
_entity.type
_entity.pdbx_description
1 polymer ?
#
loop_
_entity_poly.entity_id
_entity_poly.type
_entity_poly.pdbx_seq_one_letter_code
_entity_poly.pdbx_strand_id
1 'polypeptide(L)'
;VVPIGITRDGAFTLASANPDDYVLTAGALPEVEDNGTRIHWPESVATRELWVSGDGADRSLGHIDVVFPILHGPFGEDGTIQGMLDILGLPFVGSGVLASSLGMDKHFTKTVLQAAGIPVAPWRTVKRYDWRMRPQAVLAMAEQMTLPVFVKPARAGSSVGVSKVSEWSQLSAALESAFAEDDHVLVEAGMAGREVECAVLQGYPGAPARASVGGEIVVTGRDFYDFEAKYLDAPGIDLVCPAVLSVDELAELQRLSIRAFEAINGAGLARVDFFLTADGFVLNEINTMPGFTPISMFPRCWQASGVSYPELVDELIQVALAHHAAD
;
A
#
# COMPACT_ATOMS: atom_id res chain seq x y z
N VAL A 1 4.49 24.25 -3.42
CA VAL A 1 4.18 23.06 -2.60
C VAL A 1 3.99 23.51 -1.17
N VAL A 2 2.92 23.01 -0.52
CA VAL A 2 2.64 23.24 0.90
C VAL A 2 2.77 21.88 1.60
N PRO A 3 3.83 21.64 2.38
CA PRO A 3 3.99 20.41 3.13
C PRO A 3 3.09 20.42 4.36
N ILE A 4 2.28 19.37 4.51
CA ILE A 4 1.38 19.20 5.66
C ILE A 4 1.79 17.92 6.38
N GLY A 5 2.05 18.03 7.67
CA GLY A 5 2.27 16.91 8.55
C GLY A 5 1.00 16.53 9.31
N ILE A 6 0.87 15.25 9.65
CA ILE A 6 -0.19 14.76 10.52
C ILE A 6 0.48 14.17 11.76
N THR A 7 0.18 14.70 12.92
CA THR A 7 0.73 14.22 14.21
C THR A 7 0.05 12.90 14.60
N ARG A 8 0.60 12.18 15.59
CA ARG A 8 0.03 10.91 16.05
C ARG A 8 -1.39 11.04 16.64
N ASP A 9 -1.74 12.21 17.17
CA ASP A 9 -3.07 12.51 17.67
C ASP A 9 -4.03 13.06 16.59
N GLY A 10 -3.55 13.13 15.33
CA GLY A 10 -4.36 13.50 14.16
C GLY A 10 -4.43 14.99 13.87
N ALA A 11 -3.59 15.83 14.49
CA ALA A 11 -3.54 17.25 14.17
C ALA A 11 -2.81 17.48 12.84
N PHE A 12 -3.40 18.30 11.96
CA PHE A 12 -2.76 18.74 10.72
C PHE A 12 -1.90 19.97 11.01
N THR A 13 -0.60 19.87 10.79
CA THR A 13 0.39 20.94 11.04
C THR A 13 1.08 21.37 9.76
N LEU A 14 1.54 22.62 9.70
CA LEU A 14 2.40 23.07 8.63
C LEU A 14 3.80 22.48 8.85
N ALA A 15 4.19 21.58 7.98
CA ALA A 15 5.47 20.90 8.06
C ALA A 15 6.60 21.76 7.43
N SER A 16 7.86 21.42 7.71
CA SER A 16 9.00 22.09 7.07
C SER A 16 9.02 21.85 5.56
N ALA A 17 9.34 22.88 4.80
CA ALA A 17 9.56 22.77 3.36
C ALA A 17 10.98 22.25 3.03
N ASN A 18 11.86 22.13 4.03
CA ASN A 18 13.21 21.61 3.84
C ASN A 18 13.20 20.08 3.95
N PRO A 19 13.49 19.32 2.88
CA PRO A 19 13.51 17.86 2.92
C PRO A 19 14.58 17.29 3.86
N ASP A 20 15.64 18.05 4.16
CA ASP A 20 16.70 17.60 5.07
C ASP A 20 16.23 17.43 6.52
N ASP A 21 15.09 18.04 6.89
CA ASP A 21 14.49 17.89 8.21
C ASP A 21 13.83 16.52 8.41
N TYR A 22 13.67 15.73 7.32
CA TYR A 22 12.99 14.43 7.29
C TYR A 22 13.90 13.28 6.84
N VAL A 23 15.21 13.41 7.07
CA VAL A 23 16.17 12.35 6.72
C VAL A 23 15.93 11.10 7.55
N LEU A 24 15.74 9.98 6.85
CA LEU A 24 15.68 8.66 7.48
C LEU A 24 17.04 8.34 8.11
N THR A 25 17.07 8.17 9.42
CA THR A 25 18.24 7.67 10.12
C THR A 25 18.04 6.21 10.51
N ALA A 26 19.09 5.41 10.46
CA ALA A 26 19.02 3.99 10.81
C ALA A 26 18.43 3.82 12.23
N GLY A 27 17.33 3.11 12.32
CA GLY A 27 16.65 2.81 13.59
C GLY A 27 15.64 3.85 14.08
N ALA A 28 15.42 4.98 13.37
CA ALA A 28 14.42 5.96 13.73
C ALA A 28 13.70 6.49 12.49
N LEU A 29 12.39 6.31 12.44
CA LEU A 29 11.55 7.00 11.47
C LEU A 29 11.33 8.44 11.92
N PRO A 30 11.37 9.45 11.03
CA PRO A 30 11.04 10.82 11.40
C PRO A 30 9.59 10.88 11.87
N GLU A 31 9.35 11.61 12.93
CA GLU A 31 8.04 11.82 13.52
C GLU A 31 7.57 13.25 13.26
N VAL A 32 6.30 13.41 12.93
CA VAL A 32 5.69 14.73 12.83
C VAL A 32 5.31 15.19 14.24
N GLU A 33 6.07 16.14 14.75
CA GLU A 33 5.80 16.74 16.05
C GLU A 33 4.74 17.85 15.94
N ASP A 34 3.98 18.05 17.01
CA ASP A 34 3.08 19.20 17.13
C ASP A 34 3.90 20.48 17.32
N ASN A 35 3.97 21.30 16.30
CA ASN A 35 4.69 22.57 16.30
C ASN A 35 3.80 23.78 16.64
N GLY A 36 2.57 23.52 17.09
CA GLY A 36 1.59 24.55 17.46
C GLY A 36 0.84 25.18 16.28
N THR A 37 1.19 24.86 15.04
CA THR A 37 0.42 25.28 13.88
C THR A 37 -0.80 24.39 13.65
N ARG A 38 -1.84 24.93 13.00
CA ARG A 38 -3.03 24.17 12.59
C ARG A 38 -3.42 24.53 11.18
N ILE A 39 -3.57 23.50 10.35
CA ILE A 39 -4.08 23.65 9.00
C ILE A 39 -5.59 23.67 9.03
N HIS A 40 -6.17 24.67 8.40
CA HIS A 40 -7.61 24.78 8.17
C HIS A 40 -7.89 24.46 6.71
N TRP A 41 -8.51 23.32 6.50
CA TRP A 41 -8.97 22.87 5.19
C TRP A 41 -10.16 23.72 4.72
N PRO A 42 -10.45 23.78 3.41
CA PRO A 42 -11.63 24.47 2.89
C PRO A 42 -12.92 24.02 3.60
N GLU A 43 -13.80 24.94 3.92
CA GLU A 43 -15.05 24.62 4.62
C GLU A 43 -16.11 24.02 3.68
N SER A 44 -15.91 24.11 2.38
CA SER A 44 -16.83 23.59 1.36
C SER A 44 -16.14 23.45 0.00
N VAL A 45 -16.77 22.74 -0.92
CA VAL A 45 -16.33 22.61 -2.32
C VAL A 45 -16.29 23.95 -3.09
N ALA A 46 -16.92 25.00 -2.57
CA ALA A 46 -16.93 26.32 -3.21
C ALA A 46 -15.61 27.08 -3.06
N THR A 47 -14.74 26.66 -2.14
CA THR A 47 -13.44 27.28 -1.90
C THR A 47 -12.35 26.20 -1.87
N ARG A 48 -11.16 26.55 -2.37
CA ARG A 48 -9.98 25.66 -2.29
C ARG A 48 -8.82 26.35 -1.56
N GLU A 49 -9.13 27.36 -0.75
CA GLU A 49 -8.13 28.11 -0.02
C GLU A 49 -7.77 27.41 1.28
N LEU A 50 -6.49 27.20 1.48
CA LEU A 50 -5.90 26.61 2.68
C LEU A 50 -5.40 27.72 3.59
N TRP A 51 -5.64 27.58 4.89
CA TRP A 51 -5.21 28.53 5.90
C TRP A 51 -4.37 27.84 6.99
N VAL A 52 -3.53 28.61 7.64
CA VAL A 52 -2.79 28.15 8.83
C VAL A 52 -2.95 29.15 9.97
N SER A 53 -3.09 28.62 11.18
CA SER A 53 -3.08 29.36 12.44
C SER A 53 -2.02 28.80 13.40
N GLY A 54 -1.72 29.54 14.49
CA GLY A 54 -0.91 29.07 15.63
C GLY A 54 0.53 29.57 15.65
N ASP A 55 1.07 30.11 14.55
CA ASP A 55 2.42 30.68 14.46
C ASP A 55 2.42 32.22 14.39
N GLY A 56 1.32 32.84 14.84
CA GLY A 56 1.10 34.28 14.77
C GLY A 56 -0.34 34.60 14.33
N ALA A 57 -0.50 35.54 13.40
CA ALA A 57 -1.81 35.82 12.78
C ALA A 57 -2.18 34.72 11.77
N ASP A 58 -3.43 34.34 11.73
CA ASP A 58 -3.95 33.42 10.70
C ASP A 58 -3.65 33.96 9.33
N ARG A 59 -3.14 33.09 8.46
CA ARG A 59 -2.74 33.48 7.09
C ARG A 59 -3.14 32.42 6.07
N SER A 60 -3.46 32.90 4.89
CA SER A 60 -3.71 32.02 3.73
C SER A 60 -2.41 31.40 3.25
N LEU A 61 -2.47 30.12 2.92
CA LEU A 61 -1.44 29.37 2.22
C LEU A 61 -1.69 29.30 0.71
N GLY A 62 -2.83 29.89 0.26
CA GLY A 62 -3.23 29.93 -1.12
C GLY A 62 -4.21 28.84 -1.52
N HIS A 63 -4.49 28.79 -2.81
CA HIS A 63 -5.37 27.82 -3.45
C HIS A 63 -4.69 26.45 -3.54
N ILE A 64 -5.46 25.38 -3.27
CA ILE A 64 -5.03 23.99 -3.49
C ILE A 64 -5.51 23.57 -4.88
N ASP A 65 -4.58 23.20 -5.76
CA ASP A 65 -4.89 22.60 -7.05
C ASP A 65 -5.09 21.09 -6.92
N VAL A 66 -4.20 20.42 -6.17
CA VAL A 66 -4.21 18.97 -5.98
C VAL A 66 -3.54 18.61 -4.64
N VAL A 67 -3.98 17.54 -4.02
CA VAL A 67 -3.35 16.95 -2.83
C VAL A 67 -2.60 15.69 -3.22
N PHE A 68 -1.37 15.52 -2.76
CA PHE A 68 -0.63 14.28 -2.92
C PHE A 68 -0.44 13.62 -1.53
N PRO A 69 -1.35 12.72 -1.13
CA PRO A 69 -1.30 12.10 0.20
C PRO A 69 -0.28 10.96 0.22
N ILE A 70 0.99 11.27 0.50
CA ILE A 70 2.04 10.27 0.68
C ILE A 70 1.97 9.76 2.11
N LEU A 71 1.01 8.89 2.38
CA LEU A 71 0.71 8.32 3.68
C LEU A 71 0.60 6.81 3.54
N HIS A 72 1.08 6.07 4.53
CA HIS A 72 1.06 4.60 4.54
C HIS A 72 0.26 4.08 5.73
N GLY A 73 -0.37 2.91 5.56
CA GLY A 73 -1.10 2.23 6.61
C GLY A 73 -2.45 2.87 6.97
N PRO A 74 -2.93 2.64 8.21
CA PRO A 74 -4.22 3.14 8.69
C PRO A 74 -4.35 4.65 8.55
N PHE A 75 -5.56 5.12 8.21
CA PHE A 75 -5.93 6.50 7.89
C PHE A 75 -5.34 7.04 6.58
N GLY A 76 -4.19 6.54 6.10
CA GLY A 76 -3.53 6.97 4.87
C GLY A 76 -3.96 6.18 3.63
N GLU A 77 -4.08 4.85 3.77
CA GLU A 77 -4.36 3.92 2.65
C GLU A 77 -5.71 3.19 2.79
N ASP A 78 -6.54 3.52 3.77
CA ASP A 78 -7.77 2.79 4.08
C ASP A 78 -9.06 3.50 3.61
N GLY A 79 -8.94 4.61 2.91
CA GLY A 79 -10.07 5.41 2.44
C GLY A 79 -10.45 6.59 3.35
N THR A 80 -9.84 6.70 4.54
CA THR A 80 -10.20 7.75 5.52
C THR A 80 -9.80 9.14 5.04
N ILE A 81 -8.54 9.36 4.69
CA ILE A 81 -8.08 10.66 4.16
C ILE A 81 -8.72 10.93 2.80
N GLN A 82 -8.90 9.91 1.97
CA GLN A 82 -9.54 10.03 0.67
C GLN A 82 -10.99 10.51 0.80
N GLY A 83 -11.74 9.96 1.76
CA GLY A 83 -13.12 10.41 2.03
C GLY A 83 -13.21 11.86 2.52
N MET A 84 -12.22 12.31 3.29
CA MET A 84 -12.11 13.71 3.68
C MET A 84 -11.91 14.61 2.45
N LEU A 85 -10.98 14.24 1.57
CA LEU A 85 -10.66 15.01 0.36
C LEU A 85 -11.85 15.01 -0.62
N ASP A 86 -12.55 13.89 -0.77
CA ASP A 86 -13.79 13.80 -1.58
C ASP A 86 -14.88 14.75 -1.07
N ILE A 87 -15.13 14.80 0.26
CA ILE A 87 -16.12 15.73 0.86
C ILE A 87 -15.74 17.18 0.58
N LEU A 88 -14.46 17.50 0.58
CA LEU A 88 -13.96 18.85 0.31
C LEU A 88 -13.88 19.17 -1.18
N GLY A 89 -14.16 18.22 -2.07
CA GLY A 89 -14.05 18.39 -3.52
C GLY A 89 -12.65 18.74 -3.99
N LEU A 90 -11.63 18.24 -3.30
CA LEU A 90 -10.23 18.47 -3.61
C LEU A 90 -9.68 17.34 -4.51
N PRO A 91 -9.09 17.65 -5.67
CA PRO A 91 -8.39 16.67 -6.45
C PRO A 91 -7.25 16.07 -5.63
N PHE A 92 -7.05 14.76 -5.72
CA PHE A 92 -5.90 14.12 -5.07
C PHE A 92 -5.30 13.00 -5.93
N VAL A 93 -4.02 12.75 -5.71
CA VAL A 93 -3.28 11.66 -6.34
C VAL A 93 -3.55 10.37 -5.59
N GLY A 94 -3.88 9.31 -6.31
CA GLY A 94 -4.07 7.98 -5.76
C GLY A 94 -5.50 7.47 -5.87
N SER A 95 -5.72 6.32 -5.28
CA SER A 95 -7.01 5.62 -5.30
C SER A 95 -8.01 6.29 -4.38
N GLY A 96 -9.30 6.27 -4.78
CA GLY A 96 -10.41 6.76 -3.97
C GLY A 96 -10.76 5.80 -2.82
N VAL A 97 -11.85 6.13 -2.11
CA VAL A 97 -12.29 5.42 -0.88
C VAL A 97 -12.43 3.92 -1.08
N LEU A 98 -13.12 3.48 -2.15
CA LEU A 98 -13.38 2.06 -2.37
C LEU A 98 -12.10 1.25 -2.57
N ALA A 99 -11.24 1.68 -3.48
CA ALA A 99 -10.01 0.95 -3.80
C ALA A 99 -9.02 0.95 -2.62
N SER A 100 -8.90 2.07 -1.91
CA SER A 100 -8.07 2.18 -0.71
C SER A 100 -8.55 1.23 0.40
N SER A 101 -9.84 1.24 0.71
CA SER A 101 -10.42 0.33 1.72
C SER A 101 -10.29 -1.15 1.33
N LEU A 102 -10.47 -1.47 0.04
CA LEU A 102 -10.27 -2.83 -0.47
C LEU A 102 -8.80 -3.25 -0.38
N GLY A 103 -7.87 -2.40 -0.84
CA GLY A 103 -6.44 -2.68 -0.83
C GLY A 103 -5.90 -2.92 0.58
N MET A 104 -6.45 -2.24 1.57
CA MET A 104 -6.04 -2.37 2.97
C MET A 104 -6.51 -3.68 3.61
N ASP A 105 -7.64 -4.26 3.21
CA ASP A 105 -8.18 -5.51 3.79
C ASP A 105 -7.87 -6.72 2.90
N LYS A 106 -6.92 -7.54 3.33
CA LYS A 106 -6.44 -8.72 2.59
C LYS A 106 -7.54 -9.73 2.25
N HIS A 107 -8.57 -9.87 3.09
CA HIS A 107 -9.69 -10.76 2.81
C HIS A 107 -10.53 -10.25 1.64
N PHE A 108 -10.92 -8.98 1.69
CA PHE A 108 -11.75 -8.38 0.66
C PHE A 108 -10.97 -8.22 -0.65
N THR A 109 -9.69 -7.81 -0.60
CA THR A 109 -8.79 -7.77 -1.76
C THR A 109 -8.76 -9.12 -2.46
N LYS A 110 -8.42 -10.20 -1.75
CA LYS A 110 -8.36 -11.55 -2.33
C LYS A 110 -9.72 -12.02 -2.88
N THR A 111 -10.82 -11.68 -2.21
CA THR A 111 -12.17 -12.02 -2.66
C THR A 111 -12.50 -11.37 -4.00
N VAL A 112 -12.21 -10.06 -4.14
CA VAL A 112 -12.44 -9.32 -5.37
C VAL A 112 -11.52 -9.80 -6.50
N LEU A 113 -10.23 -9.97 -6.21
CA LEU A 113 -9.26 -10.44 -7.20
C LEU A 113 -9.56 -11.85 -7.69
N GLN A 114 -9.95 -12.76 -6.81
CA GLN A 114 -10.38 -14.12 -7.19
C GLN A 114 -11.63 -14.10 -8.07
N ALA A 115 -12.62 -13.25 -7.74
CA ALA A 115 -13.81 -13.08 -8.56
C ALA A 115 -13.49 -12.49 -9.95
N ALA A 116 -12.44 -11.66 -10.03
CA ALA A 116 -11.91 -11.15 -11.30
C ALA A 116 -11.04 -12.18 -12.07
N GLY A 117 -10.89 -13.40 -11.55
CA GLY A 117 -10.10 -14.46 -12.18
C GLY A 117 -8.58 -14.23 -12.10
N ILE A 118 -8.11 -13.52 -11.10
CA ILE A 118 -6.68 -13.32 -10.82
C ILE A 118 -6.24 -14.38 -9.81
N PRO A 119 -5.15 -15.12 -10.08
CA PRO A 119 -4.64 -16.12 -9.14
C PRO A 119 -4.20 -15.48 -7.82
N VAL A 120 -4.71 -15.96 -6.70
CA VAL A 120 -4.32 -15.56 -5.34
C VAL A 120 -4.03 -16.80 -4.50
N ALA A 121 -3.14 -16.68 -3.53
CA ALA A 121 -2.84 -17.78 -2.63
C ALA A 121 -4.12 -18.22 -1.88
N PRO A 122 -4.37 -19.52 -1.71
CA PRO A 122 -5.50 -20.03 -0.93
C PRO A 122 -5.48 -19.50 0.50
N TRP A 123 -6.63 -19.08 1.00
CA TRP A 123 -6.72 -18.53 2.36
C TRP A 123 -7.99 -18.95 3.08
N ARG A 124 -7.97 -18.81 4.39
CA ARG A 124 -9.13 -18.89 5.28
C ARG A 124 -9.12 -17.67 6.19
N THR A 125 -10.28 -17.05 6.40
CA THR A 125 -10.42 -15.94 7.33
C THR A 125 -11.01 -16.43 8.64
N VAL A 126 -10.37 -16.05 9.74
CA VAL A 126 -10.76 -16.34 11.11
C VAL A 126 -11.16 -15.03 11.78
N LYS A 127 -12.33 -14.98 12.37
CA LYS A 127 -12.77 -13.85 13.21
C LYS A 127 -12.39 -14.13 14.66
N ARG A 128 -12.02 -13.11 15.41
CA ARG A 128 -11.71 -13.20 16.85
C ARG A 128 -12.84 -13.91 17.64
N TYR A 129 -14.11 -13.62 17.29
CA TYR A 129 -15.26 -14.27 17.90
C TYR A 129 -15.23 -15.79 17.68
N ASP A 130 -14.99 -16.26 16.46
CA ASP A 130 -14.95 -17.70 16.14
C ASP A 130 -13.78 -18.38 16.84
N TRP A 131 -12.62 -17.74 16.92
CA TRP A 131 -11.46 -18.25 17.64
C TRP A 131 -11.76 -18.44 19.14
N ARG A 132 -12.37 -17.44 19.78
CA ARG A 132 -12.72 -17.50 21.20
C ARG A 132 -13.80 -18.55 21.53
N MET A 133 -14.80 -18.67 20.66
CA MET A 133 -15.96 -19.52 20.92
C MET A 133 -15.76 -20.96 20.42
N ARG A 134 -14.97 -21.18 19.39
CA ARG A 134 -14.84 -22.48 18.71
C ARG A 134 -13.40 -22.75 18.26
N PRO A 135 -12.39 -22.68 19.15
CA PRO A 135 -10.99 -22.80 18.77
C PRO A 135 -10.67 -24.11 18.05
N GLN A 136 -11.24 -25.24 18.48
CA GLN A 136 -11.00 -26.52 17.83
C GLN A 136 -11.53 -26.57 16.38
N ALA A 137 -12.65 -25.91 16.10
CA ALA A 137 -13.19 -25.85 14.74
C ALA A 137 -12.29 -24.96 13.83
N VAL A 138 -11.73 -23.89 14.39
CA VAL A 138 -10.78 -23.03 13.67
C VAL A 138 -9.49 -23.80 13.36
N LEU A 139 -8.93 -24.52 14.32
CA LEU A 139 -7.74 -25.36 14.11
C LEU A 139 -8.00 -26.42 13.04
N ALA A 140 -9.09 -27.16 13.16
CA ALA A 140 -9.46 -28.21 12.18
C ALA A 140 -9.71 -27.65 10.76
N MET A 141 -10.21 -26.42 10.65
CA MET A 141 -10.36 -25.74 9.35
C MET A 141 -8.99 -25.39 8.74
N ALA A 142 -8.09 -24.86 9.54
CA ALA A 142 -6.75 -24.49 9.07
C ALA A 142 -5.90 -25.72 8.70
N GLU A 143 -6.03 -26.82 9.44
CA GLU A 143 -5.34 -28.09 9.19
C GLU A 143 -5.73 -28.75 7.86
N GLN A 144 -6.78 -28.28 7.18
CA GLN A 144 -7.11 -28.70 5.81
C GLN A 144 -6.21 -28.05 4.75
N MET A 145 -5.40 -27.07 5.15
CA MET A 145 -4.42 -26.42 4.27
C MET A 145 -3.09 -27.15 4.32
N THR A 146 -2.22 -26.90 3.37
CA THR A 146 -0.85 -27.45 3.30
C THR A 146 0.14 -26.50 3.98
N LEU A 147 0.96 -27.03 4.88
CA LEU A 147 2.08 -26.28 5.47
C LEU A 147 3.20 -26.00 4.47
N PRO A 148 3.96 -24.89 4.63
CA PRO A 148 3.74 -23.87 5.64
C PRO A 148 2.54 -22.99 5.33
N VAL A 149 1.90 -22.45 6.37
CA VAL A 149 0.92 -21.37 6.21
C VAL A 149 1.43 -20.09 6.88
N PHE A 150 0.89 -18.95 6.44
CA PHE A 150 1.14 -17.64 7.03
C PHE A 150 -0.12 -17.15 7.73
N VAL A 151 0.02 -16.75 8.98
CA VAL A 151 -1.05 -16.13 9.75
C VAL A 151 -0.82 -14.63 9.74
N LYS A 152 -1.81 -13.88 9.26
CA LYS A 152 -1.68 -12.43 8.98
C LYS A 152 -2.90 -11.68 9.51
N PRO A 153 -2.77 -10.53 10.18
CA PRO A 153 -3.89 -9.61 10.37
C PRO A 153 -4.47 -9.18 9.02
N ALA A 154 -5.79 -9.01 8.93
CA ALA A 154 -6.43 -8.63 7.67
C ALA A 154 -6.03 -7.21 7.22
N ARG A 155 -5.93 -6.27 8.18
CA ARG A 155 -5.74 -4.82 7.95
C ARG A 155 -4.47 -4.29 8.62
N ALA A 156 -3.36 -5.00 8.47
CA ALA A 156 -2.06 -4.52 8.91
C ALA A 156 -1.11 -4.41 7.72
N GLY A 157 -0.32 -3.35 7.70
CA GLY A 157 0.77 -3.14 6.74
C GLY A 157 2.11 -3.67 7.24
N SER A 158 3.14 -3.61 6.39
CA SER A 158 4.54 -3.77 6.77
C SER A 158 4.87 -5.05 7.55
N SER A 159 4.16 -6.15 7.28
CA SER A 159 4.35 -7.46 7.93
C SER A 159 4.14 -7.48 9.46
N VAL A 160 3.51 -6.46 10.05
CA VAL A 160 3.18 -6.43 11.49
C VAL A 160 2.20 -7.57 11.80
N GLY A 161 2.48 -8.35 12.86
CA GLY A 161 1.65 -9.47 13.29
C GLY A 161 1.64 -10.69 12.36
N VAL A 162 2.50 -10.73 11.33
CA VAL A 162 2.63 -11.87 10.41
C VAL A 162 3.50 -12.96 11.03
N SER A 163 3.02 -14.19 11.01
CA SER A 163 3.75 -15.37 11.49
C SER A 163 3.73 -16.49 10.47
N LYS A 164 4.92 -17.11 10.22
CA LYS A 164 5.03 -18.35 9.45
C LYS A 164 4.79 -19.53 10.38
N VAL A 165 3.87 -20.41 10.01
CA VAL A 165 3.55 -21.64 10.71
C VAL A 165 4.04 -22.80 9.88
N SER A 166 5.08 -23.49 10.35
CA SER A 166 5.68 -24.66 9.70
C SER A 166 5.19 -25.97 10.35
N GLU A 167 4.62 -25.90 11.53
CA GLU A 167 4.02 -27.01 12.28
C GLU A 167 2.70 -26.56 12.91
N TRP A 168 1.67 -27.39 12.88
CA TRP A 168 0.34 -27.04 13.42
C TRP A 168 0.34 -26.67 14.90
N SER A 169 1.29 -27.15 15.68
CA SER A 169 1.51 -26.76 17.08
C SER A 169 1.76 -25.26 17.28
N GLN A 170 2.24 -24.56 16.26
CA GLN A 170 2.53 -23.11 16.27
C GLN A 170 1.28 -22.26 15.97
N LEU A 171 0.22 -22.84 15.39
CA LEU A 171 -0.91 -22.09 14.85
C LEU A 171 -1.64 -21.26 15.92
N SER A 172 -1.86 -21.81 17.11
CA SER A 172 -2.56 -21.09 18.19
C SER A 172 -1.82 -19.83 18.61
N ALA A 173 -0.50 -19.90 18.78
CA ALA A 173 0.32 -18.74 19.14
C ALA A 173 0.34 -17.70 18.02
N ALA A 174 0.41 -18.14 16.76
CA ALA A 174 0.37 -17.26 15.60
C ALA A 174 -0.98 -16.51 15.48
N LEU A 175 -2.11 -17.21 15.73
CA LEU A 175 -3.43 -16.58 15.76
C LEU A 175 -3.55 -15.53 16.88
N GLU A 176 -3.08 -15.83 18.09
CA GLU A 176 -3.11 -14.87 19.21
C GLU A 176 -2.27 -13.63 18.89
N SER A 177 -1.07 -13.79 18.29
CA SER A 177 -0.23 -12.69 17.87
C SER A 177 -0.94 -11.81 16.82
N ALA A 178 -1.52 -12.42 15.78
CA ALA A 178 -2.23 -11.67 14.74
C ALA A 178 -3.51 -11.00 15.28
N PHE A 179 -4.19 -11.62 16.24
CA PHE A 179 -5.34 -11.04 16.91
C PHE A 179 -4.98 -9.90 17.88
N ALA A 180 -3.72 -9.68 18.22
CA ALA A 180 -3.32 -8.47 18.93
C ALA A 180 -3.50 -7.23 18.05
N GLU A 181 -3.37 -7.40 16.73
CA GLU A 181 -3.39 -6.32 15.75
C GLU A 181 -4.77 -6.10 15.10
N ASP A 182 -5.56 -7.17 14.83
CA ASP A 182 -6.85 -7.09 14.15
C ASP A 182 -7.85 -8.13 14.66
N ASP A 183 -9.15 -7.83 14.54
CA ASP A 183 -10.24 -8.78 14.84
C ASP A 183 -10.47 -9.81 13.73
N HIS A 184 -9.90 -9.60 12.56
CA HIS A 184 -9.90 -10.49 11.40
C HIS A 184 -8.49 -10.94 11.08
N VAL A 185 -8.29 -12.25 10.97
CA VAL A 185 -6.98 -12.85 10.68
C VAL A 185 -7.12 -13.81 9.51
N LEU A 186 -6.16 -13.76 8.59
CA LEU A 186 -6.04 -14.73 7.51
C LEU A 186 -5.06 -15.83 7.90
N VAL A 187 -5.44 -17.07 7.60
CA VAL A 187 -4.52 -18.21 7.47
C VAL A 187 -4.35 -18.45 5.97
N GLU A 188 -3.18 -18.24 5.44
CA GLU A 188 -2.88 -18.24 4.01
C GLU A 188 -1.82 -19.29 3.68
N ALA A 189 -1.99 -20.01 2.58
CA ALA A 189 -0.99 -20.96 2.10
C ALA A 189 0.31 -20.28 1.75
N GLY A 190 1.44 -20.81 2.21
CA GLY A 190 2.75 -20.35 1.82
C GLY A 190 3.02 -20.66 0.35
N MET A 191 3.44 -19.65 -0.39
CA MET A 191 3.78 -19.76 -1.80
C MET A 191 5.30 -19.84 -1.95
N ALA A 192 5.77 -20.88 -2.64
CA ALA A 192 7.17 -21.01 -3.02
C ALA A 192 7.38 -20.33 -4.37
N GLY A 193 8.15 -19.24 -4.41
CA GLY A 193 8.37 -18.48 -5.63
C GLY A 193 9.27 -17.27 -5.40
N ARG A 194 9.59 -16.57 -6.49
CA ARG A 194 10.28 -15.29 -6.47
C ARG A 194 9.31 -14.19 -6.14
N GLU A 195 9.68 -13.23 -5.31
CA GLU A 195 8.84 -12.07 -5.03
C GLU A 195 9.07 -11.00 -6.09
N VAL A 196 8.04 -10.74 -6.92
CA VAL A 196 8.10 -9.81 -8.04
C VAL A 196 7.03 -8.74 -7.88
N GLU A 197 7.44 -7.48 -7.98
CA GLU A 197 6.59 -6.31 -7.85
C GLU A 197 6.43 -5.61 -9.22
N CYS A 198 5.24 -5.08 -9.50
CA CYS A 198 4.97 -4.31 -10.70
C CYS A 198 4.24 -3.01 -10.35
N ALA A 199 4.72 -1.89 -10.90
CA ALA A 199 4.11 -0.58 -10.70
C ALA A 199 3.06 -0.31 -11.80
N VAL A 200 1.89 0.20 -11.40
CA VAL A 200 0.78 0.56 -12.32
C VAL A 200 0.48 2.04 -12.20
N LEU A 201 0.27 2.70 -13.34
CA LEU A 201 -0.23 4.07 -13.45
C LEU A 201 -1.59 4.06 -14.17
N GLN A 202 -2.52 4.85 -13.65
CA GLN A 202 -3.76 5.16 -14.34
C GLN A 202 -3.45 5.97 -15.61
N GLY A 203 -4.18 5.72 -16.69
CA GLY A 203 -4.13 6.57 -17.89
C GLY A 203 -4.94 7.85 -17.71
N TYR A 204 -4.72 8.82 -18.59
CA TYR A 204 -5.62 9.98 -18.72
C TYR A 204 -7.06 9.54 -19.05
N PRO A 205 -8.09 10.38 -18.84
CA PRO A 205 -9.47 10.05 -19.16
C PRO A 205 -9.61 9.45 -20.57
N GLY A 206 -10.13 8.23 -20.66
CA GLY A 206 -10.26 7.48 -21.91
C GLY A 206 -9.01 6.69 -22.36
N ALA A 207 -7.89 6.81 -21.66
CA ALA A 207 -6.69 6.00 -21.91
C ALA A 207 -6.60 4.81 -20.94
N PRO A 208 -6.03 3.66 -21.35
CA PRO A 208 -5.84 2.51 -20.48
C PRO A 208 -4.76 2.77 -19.42
N ALA A 209 -4.85 2.04 -18.31
CA ALA A 209 -3.77 1.96 -17.34
C ALA A 209 -2.50 1.33 -17.98
N ARG A 210 -1.34 1.66 -17.42
CA ARG A 210 -0.03 1.18 -17.88
C ARG A 210 0.70 0.48 -16.73
N ALA A 211 1.47 -0.54 -17.06
CA ALA A 211 2.33 -1.24 -16.12
C ALA A 211 3.80 -1.09 -16.49
N SER A 212 4.66 -1.00 -15.49
CA SER A 212 6.11 -0.88 -15.62
C SER A 212 6.78 -2.22 -15.93
N VAL A 213 8.11 -2.24 -16.02
CA VAL A 213 8.89 -3.47 -15.84
C VAL A 213 8.71 -4.02 -14.42
N GLY A 214 9.01 -5.31 -14.21
CA GLY A 214 9.02 -5.90 -12.87
C GLY A 214 10.25 -5.50 -12.06
N GLY A 215 10.07 -5.39 -10.75
CA GLY A 215 11.16 -5.40 -9.76
C GLY A 215 11.11 -6.71 -8.98
N GLU A 216 12.23 -7.17 -8.44
CA GLU A 216 12.32 -8.39 -7.65
C GLU A 216 12.95 -8.11 -6.29
N ILE A 217 12.36 -8.70 -5.25
CA ILE A 217 12.93 -8.71 -3.92
C ILE A 217 13.63 -10.03 -3.71
N VAL A 218 14.97 -9.98 -3.60
CA VAL A 218 15.78 -11.17 -3.35
C VAL A 218 16.18 -11.20 -1.89
N VAL A 219 15.65 -12.19 -1.16
CA VAL A 219 15.93 -12.38 0.27
C VAL A 219 16.98 -13.47 0.41
N THR A 220 18.13 -13.15 1.04
CA THR A 220 19.21 -14.10 1.32
C THR A 220 19.45 -14.19 2.83
N GLY A 221 19.44 -15.43 3.36
CA GLY A 221 19.77 -15.68 4.77
C GLY A 221 18.64 -15.34 5.79
N ARG A 222 17.41 -15.09 5.33
CA ARG A 222 16.23 -14.89 6.16
C ARG A 222 15.06 -15.74 5.67
N ASP A 223 14.09 -16.00 6.55
CA ASP A 223 12.93 -16.84 6.22
C ASP A 223 11.85 -16.10 5.41
N PHE A 224 11.75 -14.76 5.53
CA PHE A 224 10.82 -13.91 4.77
C PHE A 224 11.16 -12.41 4.91
N TYR A 225 10.52 -11.58 4.09
CA TYR A 225 10.68 -10.13 4.03
C TYR A 225 9.81 -9.45 5.10
N ASP A 226 10.41 -9.12 6.25
CA ASP A 226 9.75 -8.51 7.41
C ASP A 226 9.84 -6.96 7.42
N PHE A 227 9.29 -6.33 8.49
CA PHE A 227 9.28 -4.87 8.65
C PHE A 227 10.68 -4.26 8.66
N GLU A 228 11.62 -4.87 9.41
CA GLU A 228 12.99 -4.36 9.47
C GLU A 228 13.65 -4.39 8.10
N ALA A 229 13.36 -5.43 7.35
CA ALA A 229 13.84 -5.64 6.01
C ALA A 229 13.31 -4.59 5.01
N LYS A 230 12.09 -4.12 5.19
CA LYS A 230 11.43 -3.15 4.29
C LYS A 230 11.94 -1.71 4.41
N TYR A 231 12.40 -1.30 5.60
CA TYR A 231 12.65 0.11 5.88
C TYR A 231 14.05 0.44 6.43
N LEU A 232 14.85 -0.56 6.85
CA LEU A 232 16.07 -0.32 7.60
C LEU A 232 17.36 -0.79 6.90
N ASP A 233 17.36 -0.91 5.57
CA ASP A 233 18.52 -1.36 4.77
C ASP A 233 19.15 -2.64 5.36
N ALA A 234 18.30 -3.62 5.66
CA ALA A 234 18.68 -4.81 6.38
C ALA A 234 19.59 -5.72 5.51
N PRO A 235 20.69 -6.23 6.05
CA PRO A 235 21.58 -7.11 5.30
C PRO A 235 20.85 -8.36 4.81
N GLY A 236 21.10 -8.75 3.57
CA GLY A 236 20.52 -9.94 2.93
C GLY A 236 19.25 -9.65 2.14
N ILE A 237 18.98 -8.39 1.79
CA ILE A 237 17.91 -8.02 0.87
C ILE A 237 18.48 -7.21 -0.28
N ASP A 238 18.25 -7.71 -1.48
CA ASP A 238 18.61 -7.03 -2.71
C ASP A 238 17.37 -6.68 -3.50
N LEU A 239 17.23 -5.40 -3.86
CA LEU A 239 16.18 -4.91 -4.74
C LEU A 239 16.70 -4.87 -6.17
N VAL A 240 16.31 -5.85 -6.98
CA VAL A 240 16.71 -5.99 -8.39
C VAL A 240 15.65 -5.35 -9.29
N CYS A 241 16.04 -4.32 -10.04
CA CYS A 241 15.14 -3.67 -11.00
C CYS A 241 15.93 -3.25 -12.24
N PRO A 242 15.55 -3.70 -13.45
CA PRO A 242 14.45 -4.62 -13.74
C PRO A 242 14.71 -6.06 -13.24
N ALA A 243 13.64 -6.77 -12.86
CA ALA A 243 13.68 -8.19 -12.57
C ALA A 243 14.04 -8.99 -13.82
N VAL A 244 14.76 -10.10 -13.64
CA VAL A 244 15.10 -11.00 -14.76
C VAL A 244 13.89 -11.88 -15.06
N LEU A 245 13.11 -11.48 -16.07
CA LEU A 245 11.91 -12.17 -16.55
C LEU A 245 12.03 -12.45 -18.04
N SER A 246 11.44 -13.53 -18.51
CA SER A 246 11.23 -13.75 -19.94
C SER A 246 10.23 -12.75 -20.50
N VAL A 247 10.15 -12.62 -21.82
CA VAL A 247 9.18 -11.75 -22.50
C VAL A 247 7.75 -12.13 -22.14
N ASP A 248 7.44 -13.42 -22.08
CA ASP A 248 6.11 -13.91 -21.74
C ASP A 248 5.76 -13.69 -20.26
N GLU A 249 6.71 -13.89 -19.35
CA GLU A 249 6.52 -13.59 -17.92
C GLU A 249 6.29 -12.09 -17.68
N LEU A 250 7.06 -11.23 -18.34
CA LEU A 250 6.86 -9.77 -18.22
C LEU A 250 5.49 -9.36 -18.76
N ALA A 251 5.08 -9.86 -19.91
CA ALA A 251 3.78 -9.56 -20.49
C ALA A 251 2.63 -10.03 -19.59
N GLU A 252 2.75 -11.21 -18.97
CA GLU A 252 1.75 -11.74 -18.05
C GLU A 252 1.71 -10.97 -16.75
N LEU A 253 2.87 -10.61 -16.18
CA LEU A 253 2.98 -9.75 -14.99
C LEU A 253 2.25 -8.41 -15.21
N GLN A 254 2.53 -7.73 -16.32
CA GLN A 254 1.90 -6.46 -16.67
C GLN A 254 0.39 -6.61 -16.85
N ARG A 255 -0.05 -7.64 -17.56
CA ARG A 255 -1.46 -7.93 -17.79
C ARG A 255 -2.22 -8.18 -16.48
N LEU A 256 -1.66 -8.98 -15.59
CA LEU A 256 -2.27 -9.27 -14.28
C LEU A 256 -2.28 -8.04 -13.37
N SER A 257 -1.23 -7.23 -13.40
CA SER A 257 -1.13 -6.01 -12.61
C SER A 257 -2.18 -4.98 -13.00
N ILE A 258 -2.36 -4.74 -14.31
CA ILE A 258 -3.41 -3.84 -14.80
C ILE A 258 -4.79 -4.37 -14.41
N ARG A 259 -5.06 -5.67 -14.62
CA ARG A 259 -6.34 -6.29 -14.25
C ARG A 259 -6.62 -6.20 -12.75
N ALA A 260 -5.59 -6.36 -11.89
CA ALA A 260 -5.74 -6.24 -10.45
C ALA A 260 -6.09 -4.80 -10.04
N PHE A 261 -5.40 -3.83 -10.63
CA PHE A 261 -5.66 -2.41 -10.44
C PHE A 261 -7.10 -2.03 -10.83
N GLU A 262 -7.54 -2.46 -12.01
CA GLU A 262 -8.90 -2.23 -12.49
C GLU A 262 -9.97 -2.94 -11.63
N ALA A 263 -9.69 -4.19 -11.19
CA ALA A 263 -10.63 -4.98 -10.41
C ALA A 263 -10.98 -4.36 -9.04
N ILE A 264 -10.04 -3.64 -8.43
CA ILE A 264 -10.29 -2.91 -7.18
C ILE A 264 -10.80 -1.48 -7.40
N ASN A 265 -11.03 -1.07 -8.65
CA ASN A 265 -11.33 0.31 -9.03
C ASN A 265 -10.19 1.28 -8.65
N GLY A 266 -8.96 0.87 -8.91
CA GLY A 266 -7.76 1.66 -8.63
C GLY A 266 -7.68 2.95 -9.45
N ALA A 267 -7.10 3.98 -8.87
CA ALA A 267 -6.86 5.26 -9.52
C ALA A 267 -5.46 5.79 -9.17
N GLY A 268 -4.94 6.66 -10.03
CA GLY A 268 -3.61 7.26 -9.90
C GLY A 268 -2.50 6.24 -10.03
N LEU A 269 -2.21 5.51 -8.97
CA LEU A 269 -1.09 4.58 -8.88
C LEU A 269 -1.40 3.35 -8.02
N ALA A 270 -0.67 2.26 -8.27
CA ALA A 270 -0.57 1.14 -7.33
C ALA A 270 0.71 0.34 -7.58
N ARG A 271 1.18 -0.40 -6.58
CA ARG A 271 2.16 -1.48 -6.73
C ARG A 271 1.46 -2.80 -6.46
N VAL A 272 1.63 -3.73 -7.38
CA VAL A 272 1.04 -5.06 -7.31
C VAL A 272 2.16 -6.07 -7.09
N ASP A 273 2.07 -6.84 -6.01
CA ASP A 273 3.10 -7.72 -5.54
C ASP A 273 2.69 -9.18 -5.77
N PHE A 274 3.57 -9.96 -6.40
CA PHE A 274 3.32 -11.34 -6.80
C PHE A 274 4.39 -12.30 -6.30
N PHE A 275 4.00 -13.55 -6.15
CA PHE A 275 4.92 -14.69 -6.18
C PHE A 275 4.96 -15.28 -7.59
N LEU A 276 6.14 -15.28 -8.22
CA LEU A 276 6.37 -16.05 -9.46
C LEU A 276 6.74 -17.48 -9.07
N THR A 277 5.77 -18.38 -9.18
CA THR A 277 5.89 -19.80 -8.87
C THR A 277 6.19 -20.63 -10.13
N ALA A 278 6.40 -21.93 -9.97
CA ALA A 278 6.53 -22.84 -11.12
C ALA A 278 5.27 -22.91 -12.00
N ASP A 279 4.09 -22.60 -11.42
CA ASP A 279 2.80 -22.64 -12.11
C ASP A 279 2.35 -21.25 -12.61
N GLY A 280 3.19 -20.22 -12.48
CA GLY A 280 2.91 -18.84 -12.88
C GLY A 280 2.76 -17.86 -11.72
N PHE A 281 2.24 -16.67 -12.01
CA PHE A 281 2.09 -15.60 -11.03
C PHE A 281 0.89 -15.83 -10.11
N VAL A 282 1.13 -15.65 -8.82
CA VAL A 282 0.11 -15.65 -7.75
C VAL A 282 0.19 -14.30 -7.04
N LEU A 283 -0.90 -13.53 -7.05
CA LEU A 283 -0.92 -12.21 -6.43
C LEU A 283 -0.89 -12.35 -4.91
N ASN A 284 0.01 -11.61 -4.28
CA ASN A 284 0.16 -11.49 -2.83
C ASN A 284 -0.67 -10.32 -2.28
N GLU A 285 -0.35 -9.10 -2.69
CA GLU A 285 -1.04 -7.88 -2.25
C GLU A 285 -1.03 -6.79 -3.33
N ILE A 286 -1.88 -5.78 -3.16
CA ILE A 286 -1.90 -4.56 -3.95
C ILE A 286 -1.83 -3.36 -3.01
N ASN A 287 -0.89 -2.47 -3.26
CA ASN A 287 -0.62 -1.28 -2.45
C ASN A 287 -1.09 -0.05 -3.22
N THR A 288 -2.14 0.61 -2.73
CA THR A 288 -2.75 1.77 -3.40
C THR A 288 -1.99 3.08 -3.20
N MET A 289 -1.08 3.12 -2.21
CA MET A 289 -0.09 4.18 -2.02
C MET A 289 1.26 3.55 -1.69
N PRO A 290 1.99 3.05 -2.69
CA PRO A 290 3.27 2.38 -2.47
C PRO A 290 4.34 3.35 -1.98
N GLY A 291 5.40 2.82 -1.37
CA GLY A 291 6.58 3.61 -1.01
C GLY A 291 7.06 4.46 -2.20
N PHE A 292 7.29 5.74 -1.94
CA PHE A 292 7.52 6.74 -2.99
C PHE A 292 8.86 7.50 -2.82
N THR A 293 9.82 6.94 -2.07
CA THR A 293 11.19 7.47 -2.03
C THR A 293 11.96 7.07 -3.29
N PRO A 294 13.03 7.78 -3.68
CA PRO A 294 13.83 7.43 -4.87
C PRO A 294 14.40 6.00 -4.87
N ILE A 295 14.55 5.39 -3.70
CA ILE A 295 15.01 4.00 -3.56
C ILE A 295 13.88 2.98 -3.53
N SER A 296 12.61 3.41 -3.43
CA SER A 296 11.44 2.53 -3.40
C SER A 296 11.23 1.83 -4.75
N MET A 297 10.69 0.61 -4.72
CA MET A 297 10.52 -0.19 -5.92
C MET A 297 9.58 0.45 -6.95
N PHE A 298 8.51 1.10 -6.52
CA PHE A 298 7.55 1.74 -7.44
C PHE A 298 8.22 2.76 -8.38
N PRO A 299 8.92 3.82 -7.91
CA PRO A 299 9.60 4.75 -8.81
C PRO A 299 10.78 4.10 -9.54
N ARG A 300 11.49 3.12 -8.97
CA ARG A 300 12.57 2.41 -9.66
C ARG A 300 12.07 1.62 -10.87
N CYS A 301 10.92 0.95 -10.75
CA CYS A 301 10.31 0.23 -11.86
C CYS A 301 9.94 1.20 -13.01
N TRP A 302 9.40 2.37 -12.70
CA TRP A 302 9.12 3.38 -13.71
C TRP A 302 10.37 3.99 -14.32
N GLN A 303 11.39 4.26 -13.52
CA GLN A 303 12.68 4.73 -14.04
C GLN A 303 13.32 3.71 -14.99
N ALA A 304 13.28 2.43 -14.65
CA ALA A 304 13.74 1.35 -15.52
C ALA A 304 12.86 1.17 -16.78
N SER A 305 11.61 1.66 -16.73
CA SER A 305 10.69 1.73 -17.87
C SER A 305 10.85 3.01 -18.71
N GLY A 306 11.79 3.90 -18.36
CA GLY A 306 12.11 5.11 -19.11
C GLY A 306 11.36 6.38 -18.64
N VAL A 307 10.67 6.34 -17.49
CA VAL A 307 10.01 7.52 -16.89
C VAL A 307 10.85 8.00 -15.70
N SER A 308 11.40 9.19 -15.78
CA SER A 308 12.19 9.75 -14.68
C SER A 308 11.32 10.10 -13.47
N TYR A 309 11.95 10.22 -12.28
CA TYR A 309 11.21 10.53 -11.05
C TYR A 309 10.42 11.87 -11.14
N PRO A 310 10.97 12.97 -11.68
CA PRO A 310 10.20 14.20 -11.87
C PRO A 310 9.02 14.03 -12.84
N GLU A 311 9.21 13.31 -13.95
CA GLU A 311 8.14 13.02 -14.92
C GLU A 311 7.04 12.18 -14.28
N LEU A 312 7.39 11.20 -13.45
CA LEU A 312 6.45 10.35 -12.73
C LEU A 312 5.56 11.19 -11.78
N VAL A 313 6.17 12.12 -11.02
CA VAL A 313 5.43 13.00 -10.11
C VAL A 313 4.50 13.93 -10.88
N ASP A 314 5.00 14.55 -11.96
CA ASP A 314 4.19 15.42 -12.80
C ASP A 314 3.03 14.68 -13.45
N GLU A 315 3.27 13.50 -14.02
CA GLU A 315 2.22 12.69 -14.64
C GLU A 315 1.11 12.31 -13.62
N LEU A 316 1.46 11.89 -12.42
CA LEU A 316 0.49 11.57 -11.37
C LEU A 316 -0.39 12.77 -11.03
N ILE A 317 0.21 13.97 -10.92
CA ILE A 317 -0.52 15.21 -10.66
C ILE A 317 -1.45 15.55 -11.83
N GLN A 318 -0.95 15.50 -13.06
CA GLN A 318 -1.74 15.83 -14.25
C GLN A 318 -2.90 14.86 -14.46
N VAL A 319 -2.68 13.57 -14.22
CA VAL A 319 -3.74 12.54 -14.31
C VAL A 319 -4.83 12.80 -13.27
N ALA A 320 -4.46 13.11 -12.02
CA ALA A 320 -5.43 13.41 -10.96
C ALA A 320 -6.27 14.65 -11.30
N LEU A 321 -5.64 15.72 -11.79
CA LEU A 321 -6.34 16.93 -12.22
C LEU A 321 -7.27 16.68 -13.41
N ALA A 322 -6.82 15.89 -14.40
CA ALA A 322 -7.60 15.57 -15.58
C ALA A 322 -8.86 14.74 -15.25
N HIS A 323 -8.76 13.76 -14.37
CA HIS A 323 -9.92 12.96 -13.92
C HIS A 323 -10.89 13.80 -13.12
N HIS A 324 -10.41 14.60 -12.17
CA HIS A 324 -11.29 15.49 -11.39
C HIS A 324 -12.03 16.54 -12.25
N ALA A 325 -11.44 16.98 -13.37
CA ALA A 325 -12.09 17.91 -14.28
C ALA A 325 -13.13 17.23 -15.20
N ALA A 326 -13.10 15.89 -15.31
CA ALA A 326 -14.03 15.12 -16.13
C ALA A 326 -15.27 14.64 -15.36
N ASP A 327 -15.21 14.65 -14.01
CA ASP A 327 -16.32 14.32 -13.11
C ASP A 327 -17.22 15.56 -12.88
#